data_696ae718e916d712892f7c76b175af10
#
_entry.id   696ae718e916d712892f7c76b175af10
#
_cell.length_a   1.000
_cell.length_b   1.000
_cell.length_c   1.000
_cell.angle_alpha   90.00
_cell.angle_beta   90.00
_cell.angle_gamma   90.00
#
_symmetry.space_group_name_H-M   'P 1'
#
loop_
_entity.id
_entity.type
_entity.pdbx_description
1 polymer ?
#
loop_
_entity_poly.entity_id
_entity_poly.type
_entity_poly.pdbx_seq_one_letter_code
_entity_poly.pdbx_strand_id
1 'polypeptide(L)'
;MRKFLVESALLTHGLVSVSQEELRSLWPTEIDCITWVDQGQVIIGSMEQFLPFRQRAAELCRISWEDLPGALEKGVSGALTASGTMAVCQQMGLPLAVTCGMGGIGDIKGEELCPDLPALRDIPVALISTSPKDMLDIPATISWLTGAGVRVLGISTDRCTGYIFPSADVPLSGRLDKETLPADCRQLLLLNPIPEKERVQDLSLLAQGIAAGKQAEAEGRYYHPAANAAFDRLTGGLSSRLQLRSIIANALMAQKLTNA
;
A
#
# COMPACT_ATOMS: atom_id res chain seq x y z
N MET A 1 8.69 -19.29 10.83
CA MET A 1 8.57 -18.02 11.58
C MET A 1 8.23 -16.93 10.58
N ARG A 2 7.21 -16.10 10.80
CA ARG A 2 6.85 -14.99 9.90
C ARG A 2 7.99 -13.99 9.84
N LYS A 3 8.28 -13.46 8.65
CA LYS A 3 9.37 -12.50 8.42
C LYS A 3 8.87 -11.16 7.86
N PHE A 4 7.58 -11.07 7.55
CA PHE A 4 6.92 -9.86 7.08
C PHE A 4 5.43 -9.88 7.43
N LEU A 5 4.78 -8.71 7.28
CA LEU A 5 3.33 -8.55 7.41
C LEU A 5 2.75 -7.82 6.19
N VAL A 6 1.49 -8.13 5.88
CA VAL A 6 0.75 -7.52 4.77
C VAL A 6 -0.32 -6.58 5.34
N GLU A 7 -0.42 -5.36 4.78
CA GLU A 7 -1.43 -4.39 5.16
C GLU A 7 -2.85 -4.88 4.91
N SER A 8 -3.80 -4.37 5.68
CA SER A 8 -5.23 -4.66 5.52
C SER A 8 -6.06 -3.51 4.96
N ALA A 9 -5.56 -2.28 4.93
CA ALA A 9 -6.35 -1.12 4.51
C ALA A 9 -6.85 -1.23 3.06
N LEU A 10 -6.00 -1.67 2.12
CA LEU A 10 -6.42 -1.94 0.75
C LEU A 10 -7.47 -3.04 0.69
N LEU A 11 -7.20 -4.17 1.36
CA LEU A 11 -8.08 -5.35 1.36
C LEU A 11 -9.46 -5.05 1.96
N THR A 12 -9.53 -4.13 2.93
CA THR A 12 -10.78 -3.73 3.60
C THR A 12 -11.56 -2.68 2.80
N HIS A 13 -10.88 -1.61 2.33
CA HIS A 13 -11.54 -0.42 1.81
C HIS A 13 -11.27 -0.13 0.33
N GLY A 14 -10.22 -0.69 -0.25
CA GLY A 14 -9.72 -0.27 -1.56
C GLY A 14 -10.21 -1.11 -2.74
N LEU A 15 -10.61 -2.36 -2.51
CA LEU A 15 -10.98 -3.32 -3.56
C LEU A 15 -12.51 -3.32 -3.78
N VAL A 16 -13.04 -2.24 -4.35
CA VAL A 16 -14.48 -1.97 -4.43
C VAL A 16 -15.22 -3.04 -5.23
N SER A 17 -14.68 -3.45 -6.39
CA SER A 17 -15.32 -4.41 -7.30
C SER A 17 -14.87 -5.87 -7.09
N VAL A 18 -14.06 -6.15 -6.06
CA VAL A 18 -13.58 -7.50 -5.77
C VAL A 18 -14.47 -8.16 -4.73
N SER A 19 -15.14 -9.25 -5.11
CA SER A 19 -15.97 -10.04 -4.18
C SER A 19 -15.12 -10.81 -3.18
N GLN A 20 -15.75 -11.28 -2.09
CA GLN A 20 -15.05 -12.13 -1.11
C GLN A 20 -14.62 -13.48 -1.70
N GLU A 21 -15.42 -14.03 -2.61
CA GLU A 21 -15.11 -15.28 -3.29
C GLU A 21 -13.91 -15.10 -4.23
N GLU A 22 -13.87 -13.99 -4.99
CA GLU A 22 -12.73 -13.66 -5.85
C GLU A 22 -11.47 -13.44 -5.00
N LEU A 23 -11.57 -12.70 -3.90
CA LEU A 23 -10.46 -12.49 -2.97
C LEU A 23 -9.93 -13.80 -2.39
N ARG A 24 -10.83 -14.69 -1.91
CA ARG A 24 -10.49 -16.01 -1.40
C ARG A 24 -9.82 -16.89 -2.46
N SER A 25 -10.36 -16.90 -3.67
CA SER A 25 -9.86 -17.77 -4.75
C SER A 25 -8.49 -17.34 -5.29
N LEU A 26 -8.17 -16.04 -5.26
CA LEU A 26 -6.93 -15.49 -5.79
C LEU A 26 -5.82 -15.38 -4.76
N TRP A 27 -6.16 -15.32 -3.46
CA TRP A 27 -5.16 -15.15 -2.41
C TRP A 27 -4.36 -16.42 -2.17
N PRO A 28 -3.01 -16.36 -2.21
CA PRO A 28 -2.17 -17.54 -1.97
C PRO A 28 -2.34 -18.06 -0.54
N THR A 29 -2.59 -19.34 -0.38
CA THR A 29 -2.83 -19.97 0.93
C THR A 29 -1.60 -19.95 1.84
N GLU A 30 -0.41 -19.86 1.26
CA GLU A 30 0.87 -19.73 1.98
C GLU A 30 1.11 -18.33 2.57
N ILE A 31 0.33 -17.32 2.17
CA ILE A 31 0.39 -15.97 2.73
C ILE A 31 -0.62 -15.85 3.88
N ASP A 32 -0.18 -16.11 5.09
CA ASP A 32 -0.97 -16.14 6.33
C ASP A 32 -0.66 -14.98 7.30
N CYS A 33 -0.18 -13.85 6.76
CA CYS A 33 0.35 -12.73 7.53
C CYS A 33 -0.33 -11.39 7.21
N ILE A 34 -1.62 -11.40 6.85
CA ILE A 34 -2.44 -10.18 6.81
C ILE A 34 -2.57 -9.68 8.25
N THR A 35 -2.41 -8.36 8.46
CA THR A 35 -2.46 -7.80 9.81
C THR A 35 -3.48 -6.67 9.91
N TRP A 36 -4.27 -6.68 10.99
CA TRP A 36 -5.30 -5.68 11.31
C TRP A 36 -5.40 -5.49 12.82
N VAL A 37 -6.18 -4.50 13.26
CA VAL A 37 -6.51 -4.30 14.67
C VAL A 37 -7.98 -4.62 14.87
N ASP A 38 -8.30 -5.47 15.84
CA ASP A 38 -9.68 -5.73 16.25
C ASP A 38 -9.80 -5.61 17.76
N GLN A 39 -10.71 -4.74 18.23
CA GLN A 39 -10.93 -4.42 19.62
C GLN A 39 -9.64 -4.08 20.40
N GLY A 40 -8.77 -3.28 19.78
CA GLY A 40 -7.50 -2.87 20.38
C GLY A 40 -6.42 -3.95 20.38
N GLN A 41 -6.62 -5.06 19.70
CA GLN A 41 -5.63 -6.14 19.60
C GLN A 41 -5.11 -6.26 18.18
N VAL A 42 -3.80 -6.39 18.03
CA VAL A 42 -3.18 -6.70 16.74
C VAL A 42 -3.43 -8.17 16.41
N ILE A 43 -4.12 -8.41 15.31
CA ILE A 43 -4.40 -9.75 14.79
C ILE A 43 -3.56 -9.97 13.54
N ILE A 44 -3.00 -11.16 13.39
CA ILE A 44 -2.26 -11.59 12.21
C ILE A 44 -2.81 -12.96 11.78
N GLY A 45 -3.27 -13.04 10.55
CA GLY A 45 -3.94 -14.26 10.10
C GLY A 45 -3.96 -14.47 8.60
N SER A 46 -4.55 -15.58 8.22
CA SER A 46 -4.83 -15.95 6.84
C SER A 46 -6.00 -15.14 6.26
N MET A 47 -6.22 -15.27 4.96
CA MET A 47 -7.38 -14.65 4.29
C MET A 47 -8.71 -15.14 4.92
N GLU A 48 -8.83 -16.41 5.26
CA GLU A 48 -10.05 -16.94 5.88
C GLU A 48 -10.36 -16.30 7.23
N GLN A 49 -9.34 -16.00 8.02
CA GLN A 49 -9.48 -15.32 9.30
C GLN A 49 -9.77 -13.83 9.13
N PHE A 50 -9.32 -13.23 8.03
CA PHE A 50 -9.51 -11.81 7.72
C PHE A 50 -10.90 -11.50 7.12
N LEU A 51 -11.49 -12.42 6.33
CA LEU A 51 -12.76 -12.16 5.64
C LEU A 51 -13.91 -11.71 6.55
N PRO A 52 -14.14 -12.26 7.77
CA PRO A 52 -15.16 -11.76 8.68
C PRO A 52 -14.91 -10.31 9.12
N PHE A 53 -13.66 -9.91 9.31
CA PHE A 53 -13.29 -8.53 9.62
C PHE A 53 -13.60 -7.60 8.43
N ARG A 54 -13.25 -8.00 7.20
CA ARG A 54 -13.56 -7.23 5.98
C ARG A 54 -15.06 -6.98 5.79
N GLN A 55 -15.94 -7.89 6.21
CA GLN A 55 -17.40 -7.71 6.12
C GLN A 55 -17.89 -6.48 6.89
N ARG A 56 -17.16 -6.07 7.91
CA ARG A 56 -17.44 -4.90 8.75
C ARG A 56 -16.80 -3.60 8.22
N ALA A 57 -16.33 -3.58 6.97
CA ALA A 57 -15.54 -2.47 6.41
C ALA A 57 -16.16 -1.07 6.61
N ALA A 58 -17.49 -0.96 6.59
CA ALA A 58 -18.20 0.31 6.81
C ALA A 58 -18.04 0.86 8.25
N GLU A 59 -17.72 0.00 9.22
CA GLU A 59 -17.56 0.33 10.64
C GLU A 59 -16.08 0.54 11.03
N LEU A 60 -15.16 0.18 10.14
CA LEU A 60 -13.73 0.14 10.42
C LEU A 60 -13.03 1.41 9.97
N CYS A 61 -12.18 1.97 10.82
CA CYS A 61 -11.29 3.06 10.44
C CYS A 61 -10.01 2.54 9.78
N ARG A 62 -9.20 3.47 9.25
CA ARG A 62 -7.80 3.22 8.88
C ARG A 62 -6.92 3.64 10.04
N ILE A 63 -5.90 2.84 10.33
CA ILE A 63 -4.96 3.05 11.42
C ILE A 63 -3.57 3.22 10.82
N SER A 64 -3.01 4.42 10.96
CA SER A 64 -1.62 4.74 10.62
C SER A 64 -0.68 4.39 11.79
N TRP A 65 0.61 4.60 11.59
CA TRP A 65 1.59 4.39 12.66
C TRP A 65 1.40 5.36 13.85
N GLU A 66 0.93 6.57 13.57
CA GLU A 66 0.63 7.59 14.60
C GLU A 66 -0.62 7.24 15.38
N ASP A 67 -1.63 6.66 14.70
CA ASP A 67 -2.90 6.29 15.32
C ASP A 67 -2.82 4.99 16.12
N LEU A 68 -1.86 4.11 15.81
CA LEU A 68 -1.79 2.75 16.34
C LEU A 68 -1.79 2.70 17.88
N PRO A 69 -0.97 3.48 18.61
CA PRO A 69 -0.97 3.44 20.07
C PRO A 69 -2.34 3.77 20.66
N GLY A 70 -2.96 4.85 20.16
CA GLY A 70 -4.30 5.26 20.62
C GLY A 70 -5.40 4.27 20.25
N ALA A 71 -5.29 3.59 19.11
CA ALA A 71 -6.25 2.57 18.70
C ALA A 71 -6.17 1.33 19.59
N LEU A 72 -4.98 0.90 19.97
CA LEU A 72 -4.78 -0.23 20.89
C LEU A 72 -5.31 0.09 22.29
N GLU A 73 -4.99 1.29 22.83
CA GLU A 73 -5.42 1.72 24.15
C GLU A 73 -6.96 1.84 24.27
N LYS A 74 -7.59 2.39 23.23
CA LYS A 74 -9.05 2.66 23.23
C LYS A 74 -9.91 1.48 22.77
N GLY A 75 -9.31 0.35 22.44
CA GLY A 75 -10.06 -0.82 21.96
C GLY A 75 -10.66 -0.63 20.56
N VAL A 76 -10.06 0.22 19.70
CA VAL A 76 -10.56 0.52 18.35
C VAL A 76 -10.33 -0.67 17.43
N SER A 77 -11.27 -0.91 16.50
CA SER A 77 -11.10 -1.84 15.38
C SER A 77 -10.85 -1.07 14.10
N GLY A 78 -9.83 -1.48 13.33
CA GLY A 78 -9.49 -0.80 12.09
C GLY A 78 -8.45 -1.54 11.24
N ALA A 79 -8.41 -1.17 9.98
CA ALA A 79 -7.48 -1.71 9.01
C ALA A 79 -6.17 -0.93 9.04
N LEU A 80 -5.04 -1.64 9.11
CA LEU A 80 -3.71 -1.04 9.10
C LEU A 80 -3.34 -0.54 7.71
N THR A 81 -2.87 0.71 7.63
CA THR A 81 -2.22 1.26 6.43
C THR A 81 -0.79 0.71 6.28
N ALA A 82 -0.08 1.10 5.24
CA ALA A 82 1.33 0.74 5.08
C ALA A 82 2.15 1.16 6.31
N SER A 83 2.02 2.41 6.77
CA SER A 83 2.72 2.90 7.95
C SER A 83 2.29 2.21 9.24
N GLY A 84 1.01 1.92 9.43
CA GLY A 84 0.51 1.15 10.57
C GLY A 84 1.06 -0.27 10.59
N THR A 85 1.17 -0.91 9.41
CA THR A 85 1.79 -2.24 9.27
C THR A 85 3.29 -2.21 9.59
N MET A 86 4.01 -1.16 9.16
CA MET A 86 5.42 -0.96 9.52
C MET A 86 5.60 -0.84 11.03
N ALA A 87 4.72 -0.10 11.72
CA ALA A 87 4.78 0.03 13.18
C ALA A 87 4.58 -1.31 13.90
N VAL A 88 3.64 -2.13 13.42
CA VAL A 88 3.46 -3.50 13.97
C VAL A 88 4.68 -4.38 13.69
N CYS A 89 5.25 -4.30 12.48
CA CYS A 89 6.50 -5.02 12.16
C CYS A 89 7.63 -4.63 13.13
N GLN A 90 7.80 -3.33 13.41
CA GLN A 90 8.80 -2.84 14.37
C GLN A 90 8.58 -3.43 15.78
N GLN A 91 7.34 -3.40 16.28
CA GLN A 91 7.00 -3.96 17.60
C GLN A 91 7.32 -5.46 17.71
N MET A 92 7.21 -6.18 16.58
CA MET A 92 7.46 -7.62 16.51
C MET A 92 8.90 -7.97 16.11
N GLY A 93 9.78 -7.01 15.84
CA GLY A 93 11.11 -7.23 15.34
C GLY A 93 11.17 -7.84 13.93
N LEU A 94 10.16 -7.59 13.10
CA LEU A 94 10.10 -8.06 11.71
C LEU A 94 10.71 -7.01 10.77
N PRO A 95 11.52 -7.43 9.77
CA PRO A 95 12.27 -6.51 8.94
C PRO A 95 11.47 -5.86 7.80
N LEU A 96 10.25 -6.34 7.50
CA LEU A 96 9.58 -6.01 6.24
C LEU A 96 8.06 -5.89 6.40
N ALA A 97 7.49 -4.83 5.83
CA ALA A 97 6.07 -4.64 5.63
C ALA A 97 5.72 -4.66 4.13
N VAL A 98 4.50 -5.05 3.79
CA VAL A 98 4.01 -5.17 2.42
C VAL A 98 2.74 -4.34 2.24
N THR A 99 2.75 -3.47 1.25
CA THR A 99 1.60 -2.72 0.77
C THR A 99 1.41 -2.91 -0.75
N CYS A 100 0.39 -2.30 -1.29
CA CYS A 100 0.16 -2.21 -2.72
C CYS A 100 0.62 -0.84 -3.26
N GLY A 101 -0.28 0.12 -3.40
CA GLY A 101 0.06 1.51 -3.72
C GLY A 101 0.18 2.34 -2.44
N MET A 102 1.38 2.85 -2.16
CA MET A 102 1.61 3.67 -0.97
C MET A 102 1.07 5.10 -1.12
N GLY A 103 0.95 5.78 -0.01
CA GLY A 103 0.72 7.22 0.03
C GLY A 103 1.92 8.03 -0.48
N GLY A 104 1.77 9.32 -0.53
CA GLY A 104 2.80 10.22 -1.04
C GLY A 104 2.40 11.68 -0.88
N ILE A 105 3.07 12.56 -1.58
CA ILE A 105 2.74 13.97 -1.69
C ILE A 105 1.59 14.12 -2.67
N GLY A 106 0.53 14.81 -2.26
CA GLY A 106 -0.64 15.09 -3.09
C GLY A 106 -0.95 16.57 -3.15
N ASP A 107 -1.76 16.97 -4.15
CA ASP A 107 -2.31 18.32 -4.28
C ASP A 107 -3.65 18.37 -3.49
N ILE A 108 -3.57 18.11 -2.18
CA ILE A 108 -4.72 18.03 -1.30
C ILE A 108 -4.60 19.15 -0.26
N LYS A 109 -5.63 20.00 -0.21
CA LYS A 109 -5.69 21.05 0.82
C LYS A 109 -5.79 20.42 2.21
N GLY A 110 -4.79 20.70 3.07
CA GLY A 110 -4.76 20.29 4.47
C GLY A 110 -4.10 18.94 4.75
N GLU A 111 -3.65 18.19 3.74
CA GLU A 111 -2.74 17.07 3.96
C GLU A 111 -1.30 17.55 3.86
N GLU A 112 -0.63 17.70 5.00
CA GLU A 112 0.76 18.13 5.03
C GLU A 112 1.68 17.06 4.45
N LEU A 113 1.51 15.81 4.89
CA LEU A 113 2.34 14.69 4.44
C LEU A 113 1.63 13.36 4.77
N CYS A 114 1.53 12.46 3.81
CA CYS A 114 0.99 11.12 4.08
C CYS A 114 1.84 10.40 5.13
N PRO A 115 1.25 9.78 6.17
CA PRO A 115 1.97 9.08 7.24
C PRO A 115 2.96 7.99 6.77
N ASP A 116 2.82 7.47 5.56
CA ASP A 116 3.73 6.48 5.00
C ASP A 116 5.15 7.05 4.77
N LEU A 117 5.27 8.35 4.48
CA LEU A 117 6.56 8.98 4.20
C LEU A 117 7.41 9.14 5.48
N PRO A 118 6.91 9.78 6.56
CA PRO A 118 7.67 9.82 7.81
C PRO A 118 7.90 8.44 8.40
N ALA A 119 6.96 7.50 8.26
CA ALA A 119 7.17 6.12 8.70
C ALA A 119 8.37 5.46 8.00
N LEU A 120 8.52 5.64 6.68
CA LEU A 120 9.68 5.14 5.93
C LEU A 120 11.00 5.77 6.38
N ARG A 121 10.99 7.02 6.83
CA ARG A 121 12.17 7.70 7.36
C ARG A 121 12.53 7.21 8.76
N ASP A 122 11.53 7.02 9.62
CA ASP A 122 11.73 6.91 11.09
C ASP A 122 11.63 5.47 11.61
N ILE A 123 10.86 4.60 10.97
CA ILE A 123 10.66 3.22 11.38
C ILE A 123 11.73 2.33 10.70
N PRO A 124 12.51 1.53 11.49
CA PRO A 124 13.60 0.70 10.97
C PRO A 124 13.07 -0.60 10.32
N VAL A 125 12.07 -0.50 9.45
CA VAL A 125 11.42 -1.59 8.74
C VAL A 125 11.37 -1.23 7.26
N ALA A 126 11.76 -2.14 6.38
CA ALA A 126 11.60 -1.95 4.94
C ALA A 126 10.13 -2.04 4.53
N LEU A 127 9.78 -1.37 3.45
CA LEU A 127 8.45 -1.48 2.83
C LEU A 127 8.59 -2.00 1.40
N ILE A 128 7.82 -3.03 1.03
CA ILE A 128 7.55 -3.34 -0.38
C ILE A 128 6.26 -2.66 -0.79
N SER A 129 6.31 -1.92 -1.87
CA SER A 129 5.17 -1.29 -2.52
C SER A 129 5.25 -1.47 -4.03
N THR A 130 4.16 -1.27 -4.73
CA THR A 130 4.18 -1.23 -6.19
C THR A 130 4.67 0.12 -6.70
N SER A 131 4.17 1.20 -6.13
CA SER A 131 4.49 2.60 -6.46
C SER A 131 3.76 3.52 -5.46
N PRO A 132 4.11 4.81 -5.37
CA PRO A 132 3.16 5.81 -4.95
C PRO A 132 1.93 5.79 -5.87
N LYS A 133 0.74 6.13 -5.35
CA LYS A 133 -0.52 6.09 -6.14
C LYS A 133 -0.51 7.14 -7.25
N ASP A 134 -1.07 6.81 -8.42
CA ASP A 134 -1.07 7.66 -9.62
C ASP A 134 -1.77 9.03 -9.46
N MET A 135 -2.69 9.16 -8.49
CA MET A 135 -3.35 10.43 -8.20
C MET A 135 -2.49 11.40 -7.36
N LEU A 136 -1.28 11.00 -7.00
CA LEU A 136 -0.32 11.76 -6.20
C LEU A 136 0.81 12.30 -7.08
N ASP A 137 1.59 13.23 -6.54
CA ASP A 137 2.83 13.71 -7.17
C ASP A 137 3.95 12.69 -6.94
N ILE A 138 4.08 11.75 -7.88
CA ILE A 138 5.09 10.68 -7.80
C ILE A 138 6.51 11.25 -7.81
N PRO A 139 6.89 12.20 -8.72
CA PRO A 139 8.19 12.83 -8.69
C PRO A 139 8.53 13.49 -7.35
N ALA A 140 7.62 14.31 -6.79
CA ALA A 140 7.83 14.96 -5.50
C ALA A 140 7.94 13.92 -4.36
N THR A 141 7.14 12.85 -4.40
CA THR A 141 7.19 11.76 -3.42
C THR A 141 8.55 11.06 -3.41
N ILE A 142 9.05 10.67 -4.57
CA ILE A 142 10.37 10.02 -4.69
C ILE A 142 11.49 10.98 -4.27
N SER A 143 11.41 12.26 -4.69
CA SER A 143 12.37 13.29 -4.30
C SER A 143 12.40 13.51 -2.79
N TRP A 144 11.24 13.58 -2.15
CA TRP A 144 11.16 13.74 -0.69
C TRP A 144 11.78 12.55 0.04
N LEU A 145 11.43 11.31 -0.37
CA LEU A 145 11.96 10.08 0.24
C LEU A 145 13.49 10.05 0.13
N THR A 146 14.04 10.26 -1.05
CA THR A 146 15.50 10.25 -1.26
C THR A 146 16.19 11.37 -0.52
N GLY A 147 15.60 12.57 -0.48
CA GLY A 147 16.08 13.72 0.30
C GLY A 147 16.06 13.47 1.81
N ALA A 148 15.13 12.64 2.30
CA ALA A 148 15.06 12.19 3.68
C ALA A 148 15.99 11.00 4.00
N GLY A 149 16.81 10.55 3.05
CA GLY A 149 17.75 9.45 3.23
C GLY A 149 17.16 8.07 2.97
N VAL A 150 15.91 7.97 2.49
CA VAL A 150 15.29 6.69 2.14
C VAL A 150 15.85 6.18 0.81
N ARG A 151 16.40 4.98 0.82
CA ARG A 151 16.80 4.28 -0.39
C ARG A 151 15.58 3.73 -1.10
N VAL A 152 15.26 4.26 -2.27
CA VAL A 152 14.16 3.77 -3.10
C VAL A 152 14.74 2.89 -4.20
N LEU A 153 14.60 1.58 -4.08
CA LEU A 153 15.14 0.61 -5.01
C LEU A 153 14.01 -0.10 -5.76
N GLY A 154 14.17 -0.24 -7.07
CA GLY A 154 13.27 -1.07 -7.85
C GLY A 154 13.70 -2.54 -7.85
N ILE A 155 12.75 -3.44 -7.83
CA ILE A 155 13.04 -4.89 -7.86
C ILE A 155 13.48 -5.33 -9.27
N SER A 156 12.80 -4.85 -10.29
CA SER A 156 13.07 -5.24 -11.70
C SER A 156 13.61 -4.11 -12.57
N THR A 157 13.52 -2.87 -12.12
CA THR A 157 13.89 -1.66 -12.88
C THR A 157 14.44 -0.60 -11.92
N ASP A 158 15.23 0.32 -12.41
CA ASP A 158 15.72 1.50 -11.69
C ASP A 158 14.84 2.75 -11.90
N ARG A 159 13.61 2.56 -12.39
CA ARG A 159 12.67 3.65 -12.65
C ARG A 159 11.31 3.36 -12.04
N CYS A 160 10.66 4.39 -11.49
CA CYS A 160 9.25 4.39 -11.12
C CYS A 160 8.42 4.89 -12.29
N THR A 161 7.60 4.01 -12.86
CA THR A 161 6.80 4.32 -14.05
C THR A 161 5.30 4.49 -13.76
N GLY A 162 4.93 4.62 -12.48
CA GLY A 162 3.55 4.72 -12.03
C GLY A 162 2.99 3.43 -11.44
N TYR A 163 1.72 3.44 -11.11
CA TYR A 163 1.04 2.37 -10.38
C TYR A 163 0.11 1.56 -11.29
N ILE A 164 -1.17 1.95 -11.37
CA ILE A 164 -2.21 1.32 -12.22
C ILE A 164 -2.10 1.86 -13.66
N PHE A 165 -1.63 3.10 -13.79
CA PHE A 165 -1.37 3.78 -15.05
C PHE A 165 0.13 3.97 -15.27
N PRO A 166 0.61 4.05 -16.52
CA PRO A 166 1.98 4.48 -16.83
C PRO A 166 2.07 6.01 -16.71
N SER A 167 1.94 6.52 -15.46
CA SER A 167 1.75 7.95 -15.17
C SER A 167 3.02 8.72 -14.87
N ALA A 168 4.17 8.04 -14.75
CA ALA A 168 5.43 8.64 -14.36
C ALA A 168 6.61 8.00 -15.10
N ASP A 169 7.77 8.65 -15.03
CA ASP A 169 9.05 8.10 -15.41
C ASP A 169 10.15 8.77 -14.57
N VAL A 170 10.33 8.28 -13.34
CA VAL A 170 11.21 8.87 -12.32
C VAL A 170 12.36 7.93 -12.00
N PRO A 171 13.62 8.39 -12.05
CA PRO A 171 14.76 7.56 -11.64
C PRO A 171 14.69 7.26 -10.14
N LEU A 172 15.08 6.04 -9.78
CA LEU A 172 15.18 5.57 -8.40
C LEU A 172 16.63 5.67 -7.90
N SER A 173 16.85 5.36 -6.63
CA SER A 173 18.21 5.26 -6.04
C SER A 173 19.03 4.11 -6.68
N GLY A 174 18.37 3.20 -7.37
CA GLY A 174 18.96 2.06 -8.06
C GLY A 174 18.00 0.88 -8.17
N ARG A 175 18.57 -0.27 -8.45
CA ARG A 175 17.86 -1.56 -8.50
C ARG A 175 18.38 -2.48 -7.40
N LEU A 176 17.52 -3.37 -6.92
CA LEU A 176 17.92 -4.41 -5.98
C LEU A 176 18.84 -5.42 -6.69
N ASP A 177 20.12 -5.47 -6.28
CA ASP A 177 21.14 -6.29 -6.97
C ASP A 177 21.02 -7.78 -6.65
N LYS A 178 20.44 -8.13 -5.50
CA LYS A 178 20.32 -9.50 -5.00
C LYS A 178 18.86 -9.87 -4.78
N GLU A 179 18.53 -11.12 -5.01
CA GLU A 179 17.22 -11.69 -4.68
C GLU A 179 17.05 -11.99 -3.18
N THR A 180 17.67 -11.18 -2.34
CA THR A 180 17.62 -11.28 -0.87
C THR A 180 17.36 -9.92 -0.27
N LEU A 181 16.65 -9.88 0.85
CA LEU A 181 16.45 -8.64 1.58
C LEU A 181 17.80 -8.10 2.09
N PRO A 182 18.12 -6.81 1.87
CA PRO A 182 19.32 -6.22 2.45
C PRO A 182 19.38 -6.39 3.98
N ALA A 183 20.57 -6.61 4.52
CA ALA A 183 20.75 -6.75 5.97
C ALA A 183 20.31 -5.50 6.75
N ASP A 184 20.50 -4.31 6.17
CA ASP A 184 19.93 -3.06 6.70
C ASP A 184 18.63 -2.73 6.00
N CYS A 185 17.53 -2.91 6.73
CA CYS A 185 16.16 -2.62 6.28
C CYS A 185 15.69 -1.22 6.65
N ARG A 186 16.54 -0.42 7.31
CA ARG A 186 16.19 0.95 7.67
C ARG A 186 16.13 1.84 6.43
N GLN A 187 15.15 2.73 6.40
CA GLN A 187 15.00 3.71 5.31
C GLN A 187 15.08 3.03 3.93
N LEU A 188 14.31 1.95 3.75
CA LEU A 188 14.31 1.17 2.54
C LEU A 188 12.89 1.01 1.99
N LEU A 189 12.68 1.50 0.79
CA LEU A 189 11.50 1.26 -0.03
C LEU A 189 11.88 0.41 -1.23
N LEU A 190 11.21 -0.73 -1.39
CA LEU A 190 11.34 -1.61 -2.55
C LEU A 190 10.11 -1.46 -3.45
N LEU A 191 10.31 -1.08 -4.70
CA LEU A 191 9.24 -0.95 -5.69
C LEU A 191 9.18 -2.17 -6.59
N ASN A 192 8.03 -2.86 -6.57
CA ASN A 192 7.70 -4.01 -7.41
C ASN A 192 6.59 -3.63 -8.40
N PRO A 193 6.92 -3.05 -9.57
CA PRO A 193 5.94 -2.47 -10.46
C PRO A 193 5.06 -3.52 -11.14
N ILE A 194 3.80 -3.17 -11.38
CA ILE A 194 2.93 -3.91 -12.32
C ILE A 194 3.58 -3.84 -13.70
N PRO A 195 3.69 -4.95 -14.45
CA PRO A 195 4.19 -4.91 -15.83
C PRO A 195 3.39 -3.90 -16.66
N GLU A 196 4.07 -3.04 -17.41
CA GLU A 196 3.44 -1.91 -18.10
C GLU A 196 2.30 -2.36 -19.03
N LYS A 197 2.48 -3.47 -19.74
CA LYS A 197 1.45 -4.05 -20.63
C LYS A 197 0.15 -4.48 -19.93
N GLU A 198 0.17 -4.64 -18.61
CA GLU A 198 -0.98 -5.05 -17.81
C GLU A 198 -1.73 -3.85 -17.23
N ARG A 199 -1.11 -2.65 -17.28
CA ARG A 199 -1.70 -1.43 -16.74
C ARG A 199 -2.75 -0.84 -17.66
N VAL A 200 -3.54 0.08 -17.11
CA VAL A 200 -4.51 0.87 -17.86
C VAL A 200 -3.76 1.91 -18.69
N GLN A 201 -3.79 1.77 -20.03
CA GLN A 201 -3.02 2.63 -20.94
C GLN A 201 -3.70 3.98 -21.23
N ASP A 202 -5.01 4.08 -21.00
CA ASP A 202 -5.77 5.31 -21.25
C ASP A 202 -5.61 6.30 -20.09
N LEU A 203 -4.68 7.23 -20.23
CA LEU A 203 -4.43 8.29 -19.24
C LEU A 203 -5.59 9.29 -19.09
N SER A 204 -6.56 9.30 -20.02
CA SER A 204 -7.76 10.13 -19.85
C SER A 204 -8.60 9.65 -18.66
N LEU A 205 -8.58 8.34 -18.36
CA LEU A 205 -9.28 7.78 -17.20
C LEU A 205 -8.59 8.19 -15.89
N LEU A 206 -7.25 8.33 -15.89
CA LEU A 206 -6.52 8.89 -14.77
C LEU A 206 -6.95 10.33 -14.49
N ALA A 207 -6.99 11.18 -15.51
CA ALA A 207 -7.41 12.58 -15.38
C ALA A 207 -8.86 12.70 -14.86
N GLN A 208 -9.77 11.84 -15.36
CA GLN A 208 -11.17 11.80 -14.91
C GLN A 208 -11.29 11.38 -13.43
N GLY A 209 -10.53 10.37 -13.01
CA GLY A 209 -10.53 9.92 -11.61
C GLY A 209 -9.97 10.97 -10.66
N ILE A 210 -8.89 11.67 -11.05
CA ILE A 210 -8.34 12.81 -10.29
C ILE A 210 -9.37 13.92 -10.17
N ALA A 211 -10.06 14.27 -11.25
CA ALA A 211 -11.12 15.29 -11.23
C ALA A 211 -12.27 14.90 -10.29
N ALA A 212 -12.69 13.64 -10.29
CA ALA A 212 -13.71 13.13 -9.38
C ALA A 212 -13.27 13.21 -7.91
N GLY A 213 -11.99 12.93 -7.63
CA GLY A 213 -11.40 13.09 -6.31
C GLY A 213 -11.43 14.55 -5.84
N LYS A 214 -10.98 15.49 -6.68
CA LYS A 214 -10.98 16.93 -6.38
C LYS A 214 -12.39 17.49 -6.18
N GLN A 215 -13.35 17.01 -6.94
CA GLN A 215 -14.76 17.38 -6.73
C GLN A 215 -15.26 16.88 -5.38
N ALA A 216 -14.97 15.64 -5.02
CA ALA A 216 -15.35 15.07 -3.72
C ALA A 216 -14.75 15.86 -2.56
N GLU A 217 -13.48 16.27 -2.68
CA GLU A 217 -12.80 17.10 -1.69
C GLU A 217 -13.47 18.48 -1.53
N ALA A 218 -13.83 19.12 -2.64
CA ALA A 218 -14.57 20.39 -2.61
C ALA A 218 -15.95 20.27 -1.93
N GLU A 219 -16.53 19.07 -1.92
CA GLU A 219 -17.79 18.72 -1.23
C GLU A 219 -17.57 18.22 0.22
N GLY A 220 -16.35 18.30 0.75
CA GLY A 220 -15.99 17.85 2.11
C GLY A 220 -15.85 16.33 2.27
N ARG A 221 -15.74 15.59 1.17
CA ARG A 221 -15.50 14.14 1.16
C ARG A 221 -14.01 13.84 0.96
N TYR A 222 -13.56 12.65 1.30
CA TYR A 222 -12.16 12.26 1.16
C TYR A 222 -11.76 12.07 -0.32
N TYR A 223 -10.67 12.72 -0.72
CA TYR A 223 -10.10 12.68 -2.08
C TYR A 223 -9.74 11.26 -2.55
N HIS A 224 -8.86 10.57 -1.80
CA HIS A 224 -8.34 9.27 -2.23
C HIS A 224 -9.41 8.19 -2.42
N PRO A 225 -10.38 7.99 -1.49
CA PRO A 225 -11.47 7.05 -1.71
C PRO A 225 -12.32 7.38 -2.93
N ALA A 226 -12.60 8.65 -3.17
CA ALA A 226 -13.41 9.09 -4.31
C ALA A 226 -12.68 8.87 -5.64
N ALA A 227 -11.40 9.23 -5.73
CA ALA A 227 -10.58 8.98 -6.92
C ALA A 227 -10.46 7.47 -7.20
N ASN A 228 -10.19 6.65 -6.17
CA ASN A 228 -10.08 5.20 -6.33
C ASN A 228 -11.41 4.56 -6.80
N ALA A 229 -12.55 4.98 -6.24
CA ALA A 229 -13.86 4.53 -6.67
C ALA A 229 -14.18 4.97 -8.12
N ALA A 230 -13.72 6.15 -8.52
CA ALA A 230 -13.85 6.61 -9.90
C ALA A 230 -13.02 5.75 -10.86
N PHE A 231 -11.74 5.46 -10.54
CA PHE A 231 -10.92 4.54 -11.33
C PHE A 231 -11.58 3.17 -11.48
N ASP A 232 -12.10 2.62 -10.38
CA ASP A 232 -12.76 1.32 -10.41
C ASP A 232 -13.96 1.31 -11.36
N ARG A 233 -14.83 2.29 -11.25
CA ARG A 233 -15.99 2.44 -12.15
C ARG A 233 -15.58 2.66 -13.61
N LEU A 234 -14.63 3.58 -13.87
CA LEU A 234 -14.20 3.96 -15.22
C LEU A 234 -13.49 2.81 -15.93
N THR A 235 -12.81 1.94 -15.19
CA THR A 235 -12.09 0.77 -15.74
C THR A 235 -12.91 -0.52 -15.69
N GLY A 236 -14.19 -0.48 -15.31
CA GLY A 236 -15.04 -1.67 -15.19
C GLY A 236 -14.49 -2.69 -14.16
N GLY A 237 -13.94 -2.21 -13.05
CA GLY A 237 -13.36 -3.04 -11.99
C GLY A 237 -11.92 -3.52 -12.25
N LEU A 238 -11.31 -3.18 -13.40
CA LEU A 238 -9.94 -3.59 -13.70
C LEU A 238 -8.94 -3.01 -12.68
N SER A 239 -9.13 -1.75 -12.26
CA SER A 239 -8.22 -1.11 -11.29
C SER A 239 -8.19 -1.86 -9.95
N SER A 240 -9.32 -2.31 -9.41
CA SER A 240 -9.36 -3.11 -8.19
C SER A 240 -8.67 -4.48 -8.38
N ARG A 241 -8.84 -5.12 -9.53
CA ARG A 241 -8.17 -6.40 -9.82
C ARG A 241 -6.66 -6.23 -9.99
N LEU A 242 -6.20 -5.14 -10.61
CA LEU A 242 -4.77 -4.81 -10.68
C LEU A 242 -4.18 -4.57 -9.29
N GLN A 243 -4.89 -3.85 -8.42
CA GLN A 243 -4.48 -3.64 -7.03
C GLN A 243 -4.38 -4.96 -6.26
N LEU A 244 -5.36 -5.86 -6.40
CA LEU A 244 -5.32 -7.17 -5.76
C LEU A 244 -4.13 -8.01 -6.25
N ARG A 245 -3.93 -8.14 -7.56
CA ARG A 245 -2.79 -8.87 -8.12
C ARG A 245 -1.46 -8.30 -7.66
N SER A 246 -1.38 -6.99 -7.54
CA SER A 246 -0.19 -6.27 -7.15
C SER A 246 0.18 -6.53 -5.67
N ILE A 247 -0.78 -6.47 -4.72
CA ILE A 247 -0.47 -6.79 -3.32
C ILE A 247 -0.10 -8.28 -3.16
N ILE A 248 -0.72 -9.18 -3.92
CA ILE A 248 -0.34 -10.59 -3.95
C ILE A 248 1.10 -10.75 -4.47
N ALA A 249 1.44 -10.10 -5.58
CA ALA A 249 2.79 -10.15 -6.14
C ALA A 249 3.84 -9.59 -5.15
N ASN A 250 3.50 -8.52 -4.44
CA ASN A 250 4.36 -7.93 -3.40
C ASN A 250 4.53 -8.88 -2.21
N ALA A 251 3.49 -9.57 -1.77
CA ALA A 251 3.56 -10.55 -0.68
C ALA A 251 4.40 -11.78 -1.06
N LEU A 252 4.23 -12.30 -2.27
CA LEU A 252 5.05 -13.39 -2.80
C LEU A 252 6.53 -12.97 -2.96
N MET A 253 6.78 -11.73 -3.39
CA MET A 253 8.13 -11.19 -3.47
C MET A 253 8.74 -11.03 -2.06
N ALA A 254 7.99 -10.56 -1.08
CA ALA A 254 8.44 -10.50 0.31
C ALA A 254 8.82 -11.87 0.84
N GLN A 255 8.01 -12.89 0.55
CA GLN A 255 8.29 -14.28 0.92
C GLN A 255 9.60 -14.77 0.28
N LYS A 256 9.81 -14.50 -1.03
CA LYS A 256 11.04 -14.84 -1.74
C LYS A 256 12.25 -14.17 -1.09
N LEU A 257 12.22 -12.85 -0.90
CA LEU A 257 13.32 -12.06 -0.38
C LEU A 257 13.70 -12.41 1.08
N THR A 258 12.75 -12.91 1.85
CA THR A 258 12.99 -13.25 3.27
C THR A 258 13.30 -14.72 3.50
N ASN A 259 13.09 -15.61 2.54
CA ASN A 259 13.42 -17.05 2.63
C ASN A 259 14.75 -17.41 1.99
N ALA A 260 15.36 -16.49 1.25
CA ALA A 260 16.65 -16.66 0.58
C ALA A 260 17.85 -16.60 1.57
#